data_f31b7a9f3f56a1904c2f8b1f4bea29f1
#
_entry.id   f31b7a9f3f56a1904c2f8b1f4bea29f1
#
_cell.length_a   1.000
_cell.length_b   1.000
_cell.length_c   1.000
_cell.angle_alpha   90.00
_cell.angle_beta   90.00
_cell.angle_gamma   90.00
#
_symmetry.space_group_name_H-M   'P 1'
#
loop_
_entity.id
_entity.type
_entity.pdbx_description
1 polymer ?
#
loop_
_entity_poly.entity_id
_entity_poly.type
_entity_poly.pdbx_seq_one_letter_code
_entity_poly.pdbx_strand_id
1 'polypeptide(L)'
;MKVGMLTAPFGGEKLEVVMDFAEQTSIPCLEVVAHPGSKHIDPARLTSALAGKIKESLAERSLEISSLAYYTNTCDPNNYKAVQEHAKKMIDAAVMLGVPTVCMIAGMPIEGMSKIETIRKVLPKVWRPILSHAARKKVRIAVENYFATCLQGIDTFECLFETIPDDHFGLNYDPSHLYHQECDHLLPVSMFGKRIFHTHAKDTLVNRALRARVGIYAGGWWRYVIPGFGNINWGEYVSHLRMNGYDGVLSIEHEDGSQSREEGFMRGAWYLEQFC
;
A
#
# COMPACT_ATOMS: atom_id res chain seq x y z
N MET A 1 9.29 -2.88 14.18
CA MET A 1 8.42 -3.13 12.99
C MET A 1 7.86 -4.54 13.04
N LYS A 2 6.80 -4.80 12.26
CA LYS A 2 6.20 -6.14 12.11
C LYS A 2 6.13 -6.48 10.63
N VAL A 3 6.20 -7.76 10.30
CA VAL A 3 5.90 -8.22 8.94
C VAL A 3 4.38 -8.34 8.78
N GLY A 4 3.89 -7.99 7.60
CA GLY A 4 2.50 -8.13 7.23
C GLY A 4 2.33 -8.65 5.81
N MET A 5 1.09 -8.80 5.38
CA MET A 5 0.76 -9.22 4.02
C MET A 5 -0.47 -8.49 3.48
N LEU A 6 -0.41 -8.09 2.21
CA LEU A 6 -1.57 -7.64 1.47
C LEU A 6 -2.41 -8.85 1.06
N THR A 7 -3.71 -8.82 1.40
CA THR A 7 -4.60 -9.96 1.19
C THR A 7 -5.14 -10.07 -0.24
N ALA A 8 -4.75 -9.19 -1.15
CA ALA A 8 -5.23 -9.18 -2.54
C ALA A 8 -5.07 -10.51 -3.29
N PRO A 9 -3.95 -11.26 -3.16
CA PRO A 9 -3.80 -12.57 -3.82
C PRO A 9 -4.81 -13.62 -3.37
N PHE A 10 -5.47 -13.42 -2.22
CA PHE A 10 -6.54 -14.26 -1.68
C PHE A 10 -7.95 -13.73 -2.00
N GLY A 11 -8.11 -12.74 -2.87
CA GLY A 11 -9.38 -12.02 -3.10
C GLY A 11 -10.56 -12.89 -3.54
N GLY A 12 -10.30 -14.12 -4.01
CA GLY A 12 -11.31 -15.14 -4.33
C GLY A 12 -11.85 -15.91 -3.12
N GLU A 13 -11.22 -15.77 -1.94
CA GLU A 13 -11.49 -16.54 -0.73
C GLU A 13 -12.12 -15.66 0.36
N LYS A 14 -12.58 -16.25 1.45
CA LYS A 14 -13.09 -15.50 2.61
C LYS A 14 -11.93 -15.04 3.50
N LEU A 15 -12.16 -14.00 4.30
CA LEU A 15 -11.16 -13.46 5.21
C LEU A 15 -10.66 -14.50 6.23
N GLU A 16 -11.53 -15.42 6.67
CA GLU A 16 -11.16 -16.51 7.58
C GLU A 16 -10.03 -17.38 7.03
N VAL A 17 -10.07 -17.71 5.73
CA VAL A 17 -9.01 -18.50 5.06
C VAL A 17 -7.67 -17.76 5.09
N VAL A 18 -7.71 -16.44 4.91
CA VAL A 18 -6.51 -15.60 4.98
C VAL A 18 -5.97 -15.53 6.40
N MET A 19 -6.85 -15.40 7.39
CA MET A 19 -6.45 -15.41 8.81
C MET A 19 -5.84 -16.75 9.22
N ASP A 20 -6.42 -17.87 8.79
CA ASP A 20 -5.87 -19.22 9.05
C ASP A 20 -4.48 -19.39 8.41
N PHE A 21 -4.29 -18.89 7.19
CA PHE A 21 -2.98 -18.90 6.53
C PHE A 21 -1.96 -18.02 7.27
N ALA A 22 -2.35 -16.81 7.66
CA ALA A 22 -1.48 -15.89 8.39
C ALA A 22 -1.05 -16.44 9.76
N GLU A 23 -1.98 -17.08 10.50
CA GLU A 23 -1.68 -17.77 11.75
C GLU A 23 -0.68 -18.93 11.53
N GLN A 24 -0.93 -19.81 10.56
CA GLN A 24 -0.06 -20.94 10.23
C GLN A 24 1.34 -20.52 9.80
N THR A 25 1.47 -19.36 9.17
CA THR A 25 2.75 -18.81 8.68
C THR A 25 3.38 -17.79 9.62
N SER A 26 2.76 -17.54 10.79
CA SER A 26 3.20 -16.56 11.78
C SER A 26 3.36 -15.14 11.23
N ILE A 27 2.54 -14.75 10.23
CA ILE A 27 2.50 -13.38 9.70
C ILE A 27 1.48 -12.58 10.53
N PRO A 28 1.89 -11.70 11.45
CA PRO A 28 0.97 -11.13 12.45
C PRO A 28 0.06 -10.03 11.94
N CYS A 29 0.38 -9.41 10.78
CA CYS A 29 -0.34 -8.23 10.30
C CYS A 29 -0.97 -8.44 8.92
N LEU A 30 -2.20 -8.00 8.76
CA LEU A 30 -2.94 -8.06 7.51
C LEU A 30 -3.23 -6.66 6.97
N GLU A 31 -2.89 -6.41 5.73
CA GLU A 31 -3.44 -5.33 4.94
C GLU A 31 -4.63 -5.87 4.15
N VAL A 32 -5.85 -5.55 4.58
CA VAL A 32 -7.05 -6.24 4.11
C VAL A 32 -7.72 -5.49 2.97
N VAL A 33 -7.93 -6.18 1.83
CA VAL A 33 -8.69 -5.59 0.72
C VAL A 33 -10.14 -5.32 1.10
N ALA A 34 -10.59 -4.10 0.81
CA ALA A 34 -11.89 -3.56 1.19
C ALA A 34 -12.60 -2.85 0.01
N HIS A 35 -12.52 -3.45 -1.20
CA HIS A 35 -13.23 -2.95 -2.37
C HIS A 35 -14.74 -3.27 -2.30
N PRO A 36 -15.60 -2.61 -3.11
CA PRO A 36 -17.02 -2.93 -3.18
C PRO A 36 -17.25 -4.42 -3.50
N GLY A 37 -18.02 -5.11 -2.66
CA GLY A 37 -18.31 -6.54 -2.82
C GLY A 37 -17.16 -7.48 -2.45
N SER A 38 -16.09 -6.99 -1.78
CA SER A 38 -14.98 -7.83 -1.30
C SER A 38 -15.48 -8.98 -0.43
N LYS A 39 -14.87 -10.16 -0.61
CA LYS A 39 -15.10 -11.32 0.26
C LYS A 39 -14.34 -11.21 1.59
N HIS A 40 -13.37 -10.30 1.69
CA HIS A 40 -12.66 -10.04 2.93
C HIS A 40 -13.44 -9.03 3.78
N ILE A 41 -13.43 -7.76 3.41
CA ILE A 41 -14.22 -6.72 4.06
C ILE A 41 -14.94 -5.91 2.98
N ASP A 42 -16.28 -5.95 2.99
CA ASP A 42 -17.09 -5.01 2.22
C ASP A 42 -17.58 -3.90 3.18
N PRO A 43 -17.02 -2.69 3.10
CA PRO A 43 -17.40 -1.59 3.97
C PRO A 43 -18.89 -1.23 3.94
N ALA A 44 -19.56 -1.49 2.81
CA ALA A 44 -20.99 -1.21 2.68
C ALA A 44 -21.88 -2.23 3.45
N ARG A 45 -21.33 -3.39 3.79
CA ARG A 45 -22.02 -4.48 4.48
C ARG A 45 -21.53 -4.70 5.91
N LEU A 46 -20.47 -4.00 6.33
CA LEU A 46 -19.89 -4.16 7.66
C LEU A 46 -20.84 -3.57 8.70
N THR A 47 -21.31 -4.41 9.62
CA THR A 47 -22.08 -4.01 10.79
C THR A 47 -21.21 -4.07 12.04
N SER A 48 -21.60 -3.38 13.12
CA SER A 48 -20.88 -3.45 14.41
C SER A 48 -20.76 -4.88 14.94
N ALA A 49 -21.81 -5.70 14.75
CA ALA A 49 -21.79 -7.11 15.16
C ALA A 49 -20.77 -7.93 14.35
N LEU A 50 -20.69 -7.70 13.01
CA LEU A 50 -19.71 -8.38 12.17
C LEU A 50 -18.28 -7.90 12.50
N ALA A 51 -18.09 -6.60 12.71
CA ALA A 51 -16.80 -6.05 13.13
C ALA A 51 -16.34 -6.63 14.47
N GLY A 52 -17.28 -6.84 15.42
CA GLY A 52 -17.01 -7.53 16.68
C GLY A 52 -16.47 -8.94 16.45
N LYS A 53 -17.16 -9.75 15.65
CA LYS A 53 -16.72 -11.12 15.31
C LYS A 53 -15.35 -11.17 14.63
N ILE A 54 -15.09 -10.24 13.70
CA ILE A 54 -13.78 -10.15 13.04
C ILE A 54 -12.68 -9.86 14.08
N LYS A 55 -12.91 -8.90 14.99
CA LYS A 55 -11.94 -8.57 16.04
C LYS A 55 -11.69 -9.73 17.00
N GLU A 56 -12.73 -10.45 17.40
CA GLU A 56 -12.62 -11.66 18.22
C GLU A 56 -11.76 -12.72 17.51
N SER A 57 -12.06 -13.00 16.24
CA SER A 57 -11.33 -13.98 15.43
C SER A 57 -9.86 -13.60 15.19
N LEU A 58 -9.55 -12.30 15.01
CA LEU A 58 -8.18 -11.79 14.93
C LEU A 58 -7.44 -11.98 16.28
N ALA A 59 -8.10 -11.65 17.39
CA ALA A 59 -7.51 -11.78 18.73
C ALA A 59 -7.21 -13.24 19.09
N GLU A 60 -8.10 -14.19 18.77
CA GLU A 60 -7.90 -15.62 18.97
C GLU A 60 -6.64 -16.14 18.24
N ARG A 61 -6.31 -15.56 17.07
CA ARG A 61 -5.14 -15.91 16.25
C ARG A 61 -3.91 -15.03 16.48
N SER A 62 -3.96 -14.09 17.41
CA SER A 62 -2.91 -13.07 17.63
C SER A 62 -2.59 -12.27 16.36
N LEU A 63 -3.59 -11.99 15.53
CA LEU A 63 -3.48 -11.20 14.30
C LEU A 63 -4.00 -9.77 14.50
N GLU A 64 -3.52 -8.84 13.68
CA GLU A 64 -4.03 -7.49 13.59
C GLU A 64 -4.23 -7.04 12.13
N ILE A 65 -5.13 -6.08 11.91
CA ILE A 65 -5.27 -5.41 10.61
C ILE A 65 -4.48 -4.09 10.67
N SER A 66 -3.47 -3.96 9.83
CA SER A 66 -2.64 -2.75 9.71
C SER A 66 -3.31 -1.66 8.88
N SER A 67 -4.04 -2.06 7.85
CA SER A 67 -4.76 -1.14 6.96
C SER A 67 -5.93 -1.82 6.25
N LEU A 68 -6.90 -1.00 5.79
CA LEU A 68 -7.88 -1.40 4.80
C LEU A 68 -7.46 -0.85 3.43
N ALA A 69 -7.47 -1.66 2.40
CA ALA A 69 -6.89 -1.32 1.10
C ALA A 69 -7.91 -1.36 -0.05
N TYR A 70 -7.85 -0.34 -0.93
CA TYR A 70 -8.59 -0.31 -2.19
C TYR A 70 -7.79 0.43 -3.27
N TYR A 71 -7.08 -0.30 -4.09
CA TYR A 71 -6.22 0.22 -5.15
C TYR A 71 -7.01 0.38 -6.45
N THR A 72 -7.67 1.52 -6.60
CA THR A 72 -8.47 1.89 -7.78
C THR A 72 -8.12 3.29 -8.24
N ASN A 73 -8.41 3.62 -9.51
CA ASN A 73 -8.24 4.99 -10.01
C ASN A 73 -9.20 5.94 -9.29
N THR A 74 -8.67 6.74 -8.35
CA THR A 74 -9.44 7.66 -7.50
C THR A 74 -9.93 8.90 -8.22
N CYS A 75 -9.33 9.25 -9.35
CA CYS A 75 -9.65 10.48 -10.09
C CYS A 75 -10.27 10.24 -11.48
N ASP A 76 -10.75 9.01 -11.76
CA ASP A 76 -11.49 8.73 -12.98
C ASP A 76 -12.68 9.72 -13.11
N PRO A 77 -12.74 10.54 -14.18
CA PRO A 77 -13.80 11.53 -14.36
C PRO A 77 -15.22 10.95 -14.27
N ASN A 78 -15.39 9.69 -14.66
CA ASN A 78 -16.68 9.01 -14.70
C ASN A 78 -17.06 8.35 -13.36
N ASN A 79 -16.08 8.10 -12.47
CA ASN A 79 -16.32 7.27 -11.29
C ASN A 79 -15.80 7.87 -9.97
N TYR A 80 -15.02 8.95 -9.97
CA TYR A 80 -14.38 9.48 -8.75
C TYR A 80 -15.34 9.73 -7.59
N LYS A 81 -16.61 10.12 -7.87
CA LYS A 81 -17.61 10.34 -6.81
C LYS A 81 -17.98 9.04 -6.09
N ALA A 82 -18.16 7.95 -6.83
CA ALA A 82 -18.43 6.63 -6.24
C ALA A 82 -17.23 6.17 -5.41
N VAL A 83 -16.00 6.41 -5.90
CA VAL A 83 -14.77 6.12 -5.15
C VAL A 83 -14.69 6.96 -3.88
N GLN A 84 -15.03 8.27 -3.92
CA GLN A 84 -15.09 9.12 -2.73
C GLN A 84 -16.06 8.57 -1.67
N GLU A 85 -17.27 8.17 -2.07
CA GLU A 85 -18.26 7.64 -1.13
C GLU A 85 -17.81 6.27 -0.57
N HIS A 86 -17.18 5.43 -1.40
CA HIS A 86 -16.63 4.17 -0.90
C HIS A 86 -15.46 4.40 0.06
N ALA A 87 -14.55 5.32 -0.23
CA ALA A 87 -13.45 5.69 0.67
C ALA A 87 -13.95 6.16 2.05
N LYS A 88 -15.03 6.94 2.10
CA LYS A 88 -15.66 7.32 3.38
C LYS A 88 -16.20 6.12 4.14
N LYS A 89 -16.82 5.15 3.45
CA LYS A 89 -17.27 3.89 4.06
C LYS A 89 -16.08 3.07 4.58
N MET A 90 -14.95 3.05 3.85
CA MET A 90 -13.73 2.39 4.33
C MET A 90 -13.20 3.04 5.61
N ILE A 91 -13.21 4.37 5.68
CA ILE A 91 -12.83 5.12 6.90
C ILE A 91 -13.75 4.75 8.08
N ASP A 92 -15.07 4.69 7.85
CA ASP A 92 -16.02 4.28 8.90
C ASP A 92 -15.82 2.81 9.31
N ALA A 93 -15.53 1.92 8.36
CA ALA A 93 -15.18 0.53 8.63
C ALA A 93 -13.86 0.40 9.41
N ALA A 94 -12.85 1.20 9.07
CA ALA A 94 -11.59 1.27 9.80
C ALA A 94 -11.80 1.64 11.27
N VAL A 95 -12.66 2.63 11.54
CA VAL A 95 -13.05 2.99 12.92
C VAL A 95 -13.72 1.83 13.65
N MET A 96 -14.68 1.14 13.02
CA MET A 96 -15.37 -0.01 13.63
C MET A 96 -14.42 -1.15 13.97
N LEU A 97 -13.40 -1.36 13.15
CA LEU A 97 -12.39 -2.42 13.32
C LEU A 97 -11.20 -2.00 14.20
N GLY A 98 -11.05 -0.71 14.49
CA GLY A 98 -9.89 -0.19 15.21
C GLY A 98 -8.64 -0.08 14.33
N VAL A 99 -8.81 -0.01 13.02
CA VAL A 99 -7.72 0.08 12.02
C VAL A 99 -7.31 1.54 11.83
N PRO A 100 -6.02 1.89 11.95
CA PRO A 100 -5.59 3.30 11.94
C PRO A 100 -5.46 3.90 10.53
N THR A 101 -5.37 3.07 9.48
CA THR A 101 -4.95 3.52 8.14
C THR A 101 -5.84 2.90 7.04
N VAL A 102 -6.12 3.70 6.04
CA VAL A 102 -6.75 3.27 4.77
C VAL A 102 -5.74 3.49 3.65
N CYS A 103 -5.42 2.43 2.89
CA CYS A 103 -4.48 2.45 1.77
C CYS A 103 -5.22 2.55 0.43
N MET A 104 -4.75 3.44 -0.43
CA MET A 104 -5.31 3.68 -1.77
C MET A 104 -4.19 4.08 -2.75
N ILE A 105 -4.50 4.32 -4.03
CA ILE A 105 -3.60 5.06 -4.93
C ILE A 105 -4.03 6.53 -5.04
N ALA A 106 -3.08 7.42 -5.31
CA ALA A 106 -3.37 8.87 -5.39
C ALA A 106 -4.30 9.22 -6.56
N GLY A 107 -4.25 8.45 -7.63
CA GLY A 107 -5.02 8.61 -8.87
C GLY A 107 -4.14 8.42 -10.10
N MET A 108 -4.76 8.12 -11.23
CA MET A 108 -4.08 8.03 -12.53
C MET A 108 -3.99 9.42 -13.18
N PRO A 109 -2.96 9.69 -14.00
CA PRO A 109 -2.92 10.94 -14.76
C PRO A 109 -4.12 11.04 -15.69
N ILE A 110 -4.71 12.24 -15.77
CA ILE A 110 -5.82 12.51 -16.69
C ILE A 110 -5.28 12.66 -18.11
N GLU A 111 -6.02 12.13 -19.08
CA GLU A 111 -5.67 12.26 -20.50
C GLU A 111 -5.47 13.73 -20.89
N GLY A 112 -4.37 14.00 -21.60
CA GLY A 112 -3.98 15.36 -22.00
C GLY A 112 -3.36 16.23 -20.90
N MET A 113 -3.17 15.68 -19.68
CA MET A 113 -2.48 16.36 -18.57
C MET A 113 -1.21 15.60 -18.15
N SER A 114 -0.19 16.34 -17.77
CA SER A 114 0.94 15.75 -17.05
C SER A 114 0.50 15.30 -15.65
N LYS A 115 1.33 14.45 -15.00
CA LYS A 115 1.10 14.03 -13.61
C LYS A 115 1.04 15.23 -12.65
N ILE A 116 1.95 16.17 -12.78
CA ILE A 116 1.99 17.41 -11.99
C ILE A 116 0.72 18.25 -12.21
N GLU A 117 0.26 18.37 -13.45
CA GLU A 117 -1.01 19.08 -13.72
C GLU A 117 -2.21 18.38 -13.11
N THR A 118 -2.27 17.04 -13.19
CA THR A 118 -3.34 16.25 -12.57
C THR A 118 -3.32 16.44 -11.05
N ILE A 119 -2.15 16.38 -10.42
CA ILE A 119 -1.99 16.61 -8.97
C ILE A 119 -2.54 18.00 -8.61
N ARG A 120 -2.11 19.05 -9.29
CA ARG A 120 -2.48 20.43 -8.94
C ARG A 120 -3.94 20.78 -9.24
N LYS A 121 -4.47 20.29 -10.37
CA LYS A 121 -5.77 20.74 -10.89
C LYS A 121 -6.93 19.80 -10.52
N VAL A 122 -6.68 18.49 -10.33
CA VAL A 122 -7.72 17.48 -10.20
C VAL A 122 -7.75 16.85 -8.80
N LEU A 123 -6.60 16.39 -8.28
CA LEU A 123 -6.57 15.65 -7.02
C LEU A 123 -7.15 16.39 -5.80
N PRO A 124 -7.02 17.73 -5.64
CA PRO A 124 -7.66 18.43 -4.52
C PRO A 124 -9.17 18.26 -4.46
N LYS A 125 -9.86 18.24 -5.61
CA LYS A 125 -11.30 18.00 -5.69
C LYS A 125 -11.69 16.60 -5.26
N VAL A 126 -10.82 15.61 -5.54
CA VAL A 126 -11.04 14.22 -5.18
C VAL A 126 -10.77 14.01 -3.69
N TRP A 127 -9.63 14.49 -3.19
CA TRP A 127 -9.12 14.11 -1.87
C TRP A 127 -9.68 14.95 -0.72
N ARG A 128 -9.95 16.25 -0.89
CA ARG A 128 -10.45 17.09 0.22
C ARG A 128 -11.69 16.55 0.94
N PRO A 129 -12.72 16.02 0.26
CA PRO A 129 -13.88 15.44 0.95
C PRO A 129 -13.54 14.17 1.72
N ILE A 130 -12.61 13.33 1.21
CA ILE A 130 -12.14 12.11 1.87
C ILE A 130 -11.35 12.48 3.11
N LEU A 131 -10.38 13.38 2.97
CA LEU A 131 -9.49 13.82 4.06
C LEU A 131 -10.25 14.53 5.18
N SER A 132 -11.23 15.38 4.82
CA SER A 132 -12.11 15.99 5.81
C SER A 132 -12.89 14.94 6.62
N HIS A 133 -13.29 13.82 6.02
CA HIS A 133 -13.93 12.72 6.73
C HIS A 133 -12.91 11.95 7.59
N ALA A 134 -11.74 11.65 7.04
CA ALA A 134 -10.65 10.95 7.72
C ALA A 134 -10.19 11.70 8.98
N ALA A 135 -10.01 13.02 8.89
CA ALA A 135 -9.62 13.88 10.00
C ALA A 135 -10.64 13.82 11.15
N ARG A 136 -11.94 13.92 10.86
CA ARG A 136 -13.01 13.80 11.89
C ARG A 136 -13.00 12.43 12.57
N LYS A 137 -12.61 11.39 11.84
CA LYS A 137 -12.58 10.01 12.32
C LYS A 137 -11.22 9.61 12.89
N LYS A 138 -10.20 10.45 12.79
CA LYS A 138 -8.82 10.20 13.22
C LYS A 138 -8.21 8.98 12.51
N VAL A 139 -8.55 8.77 11.24
CA VAL A 139 -8.00 7.73 10.37
C VAL A 139 -7.02 8.38 9.40
N ARG A 140 -5.90 7.73 9.12
CA ARG A 140 -4.90 8.18 8.15
C ARG A 140 -5.21 7.59 6.78
N ILE A 141 -4.93 8.37 5.74
CA ILE A 141 -4.99 7.93 4.34
C ILE A 141 -3.57 7.80 3.84
N ALA A 142 -3.19 6.60 3.43
CA ALA A 142 -1.89 6.28 2.87
C ALA A 142 -2.03 5.98 1.37
N VAL A 143 -1.40 6.77 0.51
CA VAL A 143 -1.43 6.53 -0.93
C VAL A 143 -0.13 5.89 -1.40
N GLU A 144 -0.28 4.83 -2.18
CA GLU A 144 0.85 4.10 -2.75
C GLU A 144 1.51 4.91 -3.87
N ASN A 145 2.84 4.95 -3.85
CA ASN A 145 3.62 5.39 -4.99
C ASN A 145 3.74 4.23 -6.00
N TYR A 146 3.14 4.44 -7.15
CA TYR A 146 3.22 3.51 -8.27
C TYR A 146 3.51 4.29 -9.56
N PHE A 147 4.52 3.88 -10.32
CA PHE A 147 5.04 4.65 -11.46
C PHE A 147 3.98 4.99 -12.52
N ALA A 148 2.92 4.20 -12.68
CA ALA A 148 1.84 4.50 -13.61
C ALA A 148 0.86 5.56 -13.06
N THR A 149 0.79 5.76 -11.74
CA THR A 149 -0.09 6.75 -11.09
C THR A 149 0.49 8.16 -11.14
N CYS A 150 -0.19 9.10 -10.52
CA CYS A 150 0.33 10.46 -10.31
C CYS A 150 1.58 10.49 -9.43
N LEU A 151 1.81 9.47 -8.55
CA LEU A 151 2.97 9.38 -7.67
C LEU A 151 4.05 8.49 -8.26
N GLN A 152 4.82 9.01 -9.20
CA GLN A 152 5.85 8.29 -9.90
C GLN A 152 7.24 8.46 -9.30
N GLY A 153 7.61 9.66 -8.96
CA GLY A 153 8.94 10.05 -8.51
C GLY A 153 8.87 11.11 -7.41
N ILE A 154 10.02 11.50 -6.88
CA ILE A 154 10.14 12.41 -5.72
C ILE A 154 9.49 13.76 -6.00
N ASP A 155 9.66 14.32 -7.19
CA ASP A 155 9.04 15.56 -7.64
C ASP A 155 7.51 15.53 -7.57
N THR A 156 6.90 14.38 -7.86
CA THR A 156 5.46 14.21 -7.76
C THR A 156 4.99 14.07 -6.30
N PHE A 157 5.82 13.54 -5.41
CA PHE A 157 5.53 13.51 -3.96
C PHE A 157 5.56 14.92 -3.37
N GLU A 158 6.59 15.69 -3.69
CA GLU A 158 6.69 17.11 -3.31
C GLU A 158 5.46 17.88 -3.78
N CYS A 159 5.13 17.77 -5.07
CA CYS A 159 3.97 18.44 -5.64
C CYS A 159 2.64 18.01 -4.96
N LEU A 160 2.48 16.72 -4.61
CA LEU A 160 1.27 16.25 -3.95
C LEU A 160 1.12 16.89 -2.57
N PHE A 161 2.16 16.85 -1.74
CA PHE A 161 2.10 17.34 -0.36
C PHE A 161 2.11 18.87 -0.28
N GLU A 162 2.67 19.57 -1.25
CA GLU A 162 2.49 21.03 -1.41
C GLU A 162 1.04 21.38 -1.78
N THR A 163 0.42 20.60 -2.67
CA THR A 163 -0.93 20.85 -3.18
C THR A 163 -2.02 20.47 -2.16
N ILE A 164 -1.78 19.41 -1.39
CA ILE A 164 -2.70 18.86 -0.37
C ILE A 164 -1.91 18.65 0.93
N PRO A 165 -1.66 19.72 1.70
CA PRO A 165 -0.83 19.66 2.93
C PRO A 165 -1.63 19.19 4.16
N ASP A 166 -2.45 18.15 4.01
CA ASP A 166 -3.25 17.58 5.10
C ASP A 166 -2.44 16.54 5.89
N ASP A 167 -2.43 16.63 7.23
CA ASP A 167 -1.65 15.73 8.10
C ASP A 167 -2.21 14.31 8.15
N HIS A 168 -3.44 14.07 7.68
CA HIS A 168 -4.02 12.73 7.54
C HIS A 168 -3.71 12.09 6.17
N PHE A 169 -2.95 12.80 5.31
CA PHE A 169 -2.58 12.35 3.98
C PHE A 169 -1.09 12.04 3.90
N GLY A 170 -0.76 10.79 3.62
CA GLY A 170 0.62 10.31 3.59
C GLY A 170 0.82 9.17 2.61
N LEU A 171 1.91 8.45 2.75
CA LEU A 171 2.34 7.38 1.86
C LEU A 171 2.05 6.00 2.44
N ASN A 172 1.55 5.13 1.60
CA ASN A 172 1.85 3.71 1.64
C ASN A 172 3.10 3.52 0.75
N TYR A 173 4.27 3.53 1.38
CA TYR A 173 5.51 3.67 0.63
C TYR A 173 6.03 2.33 0.13
N ASP A 174 6.21 2.23 -1.19
CA ASP A 174 6.78 1.07 -1.88
C ASP A 174 8.12 1.43 -2.54
N PRO A 175 9.25 0.92 -2.06
CA PRO A 175 10.56 1.20 -2.63
C PRO A 175 10.76 0.58 -4.02
N SER A 176 10.05 -0.51 -4.34
CA SER A 176 10.22 -1.27 -5.58
C SER A 176 9.90 -0.44 -6.83
N HIS A 177 8.89 0.44 -6.72
CA HIS A 177 8.46 1.29 -7.82
C HIS A 177 9.46 2.39 -8.18
N LEU A 178 10.31 2.81 -7.25
CA LEU A 178 11.41 3.74 -7.53
C LEU A 178 12.65 3.01 -8.02
N TYR A 179 12.91 1.81 -7.48
CA TYR A 179 14.13 1.08 -7.73
C TYR A 179 14.36 0.77 -9.21
N HIS A 180 13.36 0.23 -9.93
CA HIS A 180 13.50 -0.08 -11.34
C HIS A 180 13.58 1.17 -12.24
N GLN A 181 13.10 2.32 -11.75
CA GLN A 181 13.23 3.60 -12.45
C GLN A 181 14.60 4.26 -12.25
N GLU A 182 15.48 3.67 -11.43
CA GLU A 182 16.74 4.25 -10.97
C GLU A 182 16.57 5.57 -10.20
N CYS A 183 15.39 5.78 -9.63
CA CYS A 183 15.18 6.83 -8.63
C CYS A 183 15.72 6.36 -7.28
N ASP A 184 16.26 7.30 -6.50
CA ASP A 184 16.70 6.98 -5.14
C ASP A 184 15.48 6.58 -4.28
N HIS A 185 15.46 5.33 -3.82
CA HIS A 185 14.36 4.78 -3.01
C HIS A 185 14.56 4.99 -1.50
N LEU A 186 15.70 5.52 -1.05
CA LEU A 186 15.96 5.87 0.35
C LEU A 186 15.72 7.35 0.62
N LEU A 187 15.98 8.22 -0.35
CA LEU A 187 15.78 9.65 -0.21
C LEU A 187 14.36 10.06 0.20
N PRO A 188 13.27 9.50 -0.36
CA PRO A 188 11.90 9.81 0.09
C PRO A 188 11.65 9.46 1.55
N VAL A 189 12.30 8.43 2.09
CA VAL A 189 12.17 8.07 3.51
C VAL A 189 12.71 9.21 4.39
N SER A 190 13.81 9.82 4.00
CA SER A 190 14.38 10.97 4.73
C SER A 190 13.52 12.23 4.55
N MET A 191 12.99 12.48 3.36
CA MET A 191 12.20 13.68 3.05
C MET A 191 10.78 13.63 3.64
N PHE A 192 10.13 12.47 3.61
CA PHE A 192 8.72 12.31 3.91
C PHE A 192 8.45 11.32 5.06
N GLY A 193 9.44 10.97 5.88
CA GLY A 193 9.30 9.94 6.93
C GLY A 193 8.09 10.14 7.84
N LYS A 194 7.79 11.39 8.23
CA LYS A 194 6.59 11.71 9.02
C LYS A 194 5.26 11.48 8.29
N ARG A 195 5.29 11.33 6.97
CA ARG A 195 4.13 11.04 6.12
C ARG A 195 4.09 9.59 5.64
N ILE A 196 5.03 8.74 6.01
CA ILE A 196 4.96 7.31 5.77
C ILE A 196 4.05 6.71 6.85
N PHE A 197 2.84 6.32 6.47
CA PHE A 197 1.84 5.76 7.39
C PHE A 197 1.72 4.25 7.28
N HIS A 198 2.15 3.71 6.15
CA HIS A 198 2.20 2.29 5.85
C HIS A 198 3.30 2.04 4.82
N THR A 199 3.75 0.78 4.66
CA THR A 199 4.72 0.43 3.62
C THR A 199 4.34 -0.87 2.95
N HIS A 200 4.57 -0.94 1.63
CA HIS A 200 4.65 -2.22 0.93
C HIS A 200 6.07 -2.77 1.00
N ALA A 201 6.15 -4.06 1.13
CA ALA A 201 7.38 -4.83 1.01
C ALA A 201 7.31 -5.68 -0.28
N LYS A 202 7.75 -5.08 -1.35
CA LYS A 202 7.89 -5.68 -2.68
C LYS A 202 9.30 -5.40 -3.18
N ASP A 203 9.97 -6.40 -3.71
CA ASP A 203 11.34 -6.26 -4.21
C ASP A 203 11.36 -6.19 -5.74
N THR A 204 12.46 -5.75 -6.29
CA THR A 204 12.66 -5.63 -7.74
C THR A 204 13.94 -6.32 -8.15
N LEU A 205 13.84 -7.28 -9.06
CA LEU A 205 14.97 -7.91 -9.71
C LEU A 205 15.27 -7.22 -11.04
N VAL A 206 16.47 -6.64 -11.17
CA VAL A 206 16.93 -5.96 -12.38
C VAL A 206 17.98 -6.80 -13.10
N ASN A 207 17.68 -7.23 -14.32
CA ASN A 207 18.64 -7.85 -15.22
C ASN A 207 19.47 -6.76 -15.94
N ARG A 208 20.59 -6.37 -15.32
CA ARG A 208 21.46 -5.30 -15.83
C ARG A 208 22.06 -5.64 -17.20
N ALA A 209 22.39 -6.91 -17.47
CA ALA A 209 22.94 -7.35 -18.74
C ALA A 209 21.91 -7.21 -19.87
N LEU A 210 20.67 -7.63 -19.63
CA LEU A 210 19.60 -7.44 -20.61
C LEU A 210 19.31 -5.95 -20.83
N ARG A 211 19.21 -5.17 -19.75
CA ARG A 211 19.02 -3.71 -19.87
C ARG A 211 20.10 -3.03 -20.70
N ALA A 212 21.38 -3.39 -20.48
CA ALA A 212 22.50 -2.86 -21.25
C ALA A 212 22.41 -3.21 -22.74
N ARG A 213 21.78 -4.34 -23.09
CA ARG A 213 21.59 -4.78 -24.46
C ARG A 213 20.41 -4.12 -25.16
N VAL A 214 19.29 -3.96 -24.48
CA VAL A 214 18.02 -3.54 -25.10
C VAL A 214 17.62 -2.10 -24.77
N GLY A 215 18.27 -1.47 -23.79
CA GLY A 215 17.96 -0.11 -23.32
C GLY A 215 16.80 -0.07 -22.33
N ILE A 216 16.61 1.10 -21.73
CA ILE A 216 15.61 1.32 -20.66
C ILE A 216 14.16 1.31 -21.16
N TYR A 217 13.94 1.60 -22.45
CA TYR A 217 12.61 1.65 -23.05
C TYR A 217 12.09 0.29 -23.51
N ALA A 218 12.95 -0.73 -23.55
CA ALA A 218 12.52 -2.09 -23.85
C ALA A 218 12.00 -2.77 -22.56
N GLY A 219 11.06 -3.71 -22.73
CA GLY A 219 10.53 -4.50 -21.59
C GLY A 219 11.42 -5.68 -21.20
N GLY A 220 11.08 -6.32 -20.08
CA GLY A 220 11.63 -7.61 -19.65
C GLY A 220 12.95 -7.56 -18.87
N TRP A 221 13.58 -6.40 -18.72
CA TRP A 221 14.84 -6.27 -17.99
C TRP A 221 14.67 -6.10 -16.48
N TRP A 222 13.47 -5.98 -15.98
CA TRP A 222 13.12 -6.00 -14.55
C TRP A 222 11.79 -6.72 -14.31
N ARG A 223 11.58 -7.18 -13.11
CA ARG A 223 10.31 -7.71 -12.63
C ARG A 223 10.19 -7.55 -11.12
N TYR A 224 8.97 -7.52 -10.60
CA TYR A 224 8.74 -7.61 -9.18
C TYR A 224 8.97 -9.03 -8.69
N VAL A 225 9.50 -9.13 -7.48
CA VAL A 225 9.81 -10.39 -6.79
C VAL A 225 9.52 -10.24 -5.29
N ILE A 226 9.49 -11.36 -4.62
CA ILE A 226 9.38 -11.42 -3.16
C ILE A 226 10.60 -10.76 -2.51
N PRO A 227 10.44 -10.04 -1.37
CA PRO A 227 11.56 -9.47 -0.62
C PRO A 227 12.70 -10.46 -0.37
N GLY A 228 13.92 -10.06 -0.69
CA GLY A 228 15.12 -10.88 -0.62
C GLY A 228 15.49 -11.65 -1.89
N PHE A 229 14.62 -11.65 -2.89
CA PHE A 229 14.89 -12.25 -4.22
C PHE A 229 15.24 -11.21 -5.28
N GLY A 230 15.25 -9.92 -4.91
CA GLY A 230 15.58 -8.80 -5.78
C GLY A 230 16.89 -8.11 -5.44
N ASN A 231 16.91 -6.82 -5.65
CA ASN A 231 18.11 -6.00 -5.52
C ASN A 231 18.00 -4.92 -4.44
N ILE A 232 16.86 -4.77 -3.76
CA ILE A 232 16.69 -3.80 -2.69
C ILE A 232 17.47 -4.29 -1.45
N ASN A 233 18.28 -3.40 -0.88
CA ASN A 233 18.94 -3.67 0.40
C ASN A 233 17.96 -3.44 1.56
N TRP A 234 17.26 -4.50 1.97
CA TRP A 234 16.22 -4.41 3.00
C TRP A 234 16.75 -4.00 4.37
N GLY A 235 17.96 -4.42 4.72
CA GLY A 235 18.59 -3.99 5.98
C GLY A 235 18.83 -2.48 6.02
N GLU A 236 19.32 -1.91 4.94
CA GLU A 236 19.51 -0.47 4.78
C GLU A 236 18.16 0.27 4.75
N TYR A 237 17.19 -0.21 3.96
CA TYR A 237 15.86 0.40 3.87
C TYR A 237 15.15 0.44 5.22
N VAL A 238 15.13 -0.68 5.94
CA VAL A 238 14.52 -0.77 7.29
C VAL A 238 15.23 0.14 8.29
N SER A 239 16.55 0.22 8.23
CA SER A 239 17.33 1.16 9.06
C SER A 239 16.93 2.60 8.79
N HIS A 240 16.80 2.99 7.51
CA HIS A 240 16.35 4.33 7.13
C HIS A 240 14.93 4.63 7.61
N LEU A 241 13.99 3.69 7.50
CA LEU A 241 12.63 3.83 8.03
C LEU A 241 12.65 4.14 9.53
N ARG A 242 13.39 3.35 10.33
CA ARG A 242 13.51 3.55 11.79
C ARG A 242 14.15 4.88 12.15
N MET A 243 15.22 5.26 11.47
CA MET A 243 15.89 6.56 11.69
C MET A 243 14.98 7.75 11.42
N ASN A 244 13.99 7.59 10.56
CA ASN A 244 13.01 8.63 10.20
C ASN A 244 11.65 8.47 10.93
N GLY A 245 11.60 7.61 11.96
CA GLY A 245 10.48 7.50 12.89
C GLY A 245 9.35 6.56 12.44
N TYR A 246 9.55 5.74 11.40
CA TYR A 246 8.60 4.70 11.04
C TYR A 246 8.95 3.37 11.74
N ASP A 247 8.01 2.85 12.49
CA ASP A 247 8.10 1.55 13.16
C ASP A 247 6.81 0.73 13.01
N GLY A 248 6.19 0.84 11.84
CA GLY A 248 4.92 0.18 11.51
C GLY A 248 5.10 -1.21 10.90
N VAL A 249 4.39 -1.47 9.83
CA VAL A 249 4.31 -2.77 9.16
C VAL A 249 5.06 -2.74 7.82
N LEU A 250 5.80 -3.80 7.54
CA LEU A 250 6.32 -4.14 6.22
C LEU A 250 5.32 -5.11 5.58
N SER A 251 4.35 -4.59 4.81
CA SER A 251 3.28 -5.38 4.20
C SER A 251 3.76 -6.00 2.90
N ILE A 252 3.95 -7.32 2.88
CA ILE A 252 4.37 -8.02 1.65
C ILE A 252 3.28 -7.88 0.59
N GLU A 253 3.64 -7.30 -0.55
CA GLU A 253 2.84 -7.31 -1.76
C GLU A 253 3.39 -8.36 -2.73
N HIS A 254 2.67 -9.47 -2.88
CA HIS A 254 3.10 -10.59 -3.69
C HIS A 254 2.68 -10.41 -5.15
N GLU A 255 3.66 -10.03 -6.00
CA GLU A 255 3.52 -9.95 -7.46
C GLU A 255 4.58 -10.80 -8.19
N ASP A 256 5.22 -11.76 -7.50
CA ASP A 256 6.22 -12.65 -8.10
C ASP A 256 5.58 -13.86 -8.77
N GLY A 257 5.43 -13.79 -10.09
CA GLY A 257 4.87 -14.90 -10.87
C GLY A 257 5.75 -16.16 -10.95
N SER A 258 6.95 -16.17 -10.35
CA SER A 258 7.83 -17.34 -10.31
C SER A 258 7.65 -18.20 -9.06
N GLN A 259 6.83 -17.76 -8.12
CA GLN A 259 6.55 -18.48 -6.87
C GLN A 259 5.04 -18.68 -6.70
N SER A 260 4.64 -19.73 -6.01
CA SER A 260 3.25 -19.84 -5.56
C SER A 260 2.96 -18.75 -4.53
N ARG A 261 1.69 -18.42 -4.39
CA ARG A 261 1.21 -17.43 -3.43
C ARG A 261 1.71 -17.72 -2.02
N GLU A 262 1.51 -18.95 -1.57
CA GLU A 262 1.84 -19.42 -0.24
C GLU A 262 3.36 -19.39 0.01
N GLU A 263 4.15 -19.95 -0.91
CA GLU A 263 5.61 -19.93 -0.78
C GLU A 263 6.18 -18.52 -0.80
N GLY A 264 5.65 -17.64 -1.64
CA GLY A 264 6.10 -16.25 -1.74
C GLY A 264 5.90 -15.51 -0.42
N PHE A 265 4.73 -15.59 0.19
CA PHE A 265 4.49 -14.97 1.49
C PHE A 265 5.37 -15.56 2.59
N MET A 266 5.48 -16.89 2.70
CA MET A 266 6.33 -17.54 3.71
C MET A 266 7.80 -17.13 3.58
N ARG A 267 8.35 -17.14 2.37
CA ARG A 267 9.77 -16.79 2.13
C ARG A 267 10.04 -15.32 2.38
N GLY A 268 9.15 -14.44 1.92
CA GLY A 268 9.25 -13.01 2.15
C GLY A 268 9.16 -12.66 3.64
N ALA A 269 8.25 -13.28 4.37
CA ALA A 269 8.10 -13.08 5.80
C ALA A 269 9.36 -13.53 6.55
N TRP A 270 9.81 -14.75 6.32
CA TRP A 270 11.05 -15.27 6.93
C TRP A 270 12.27 -14.36 6.68
N TYR A 271 12.38 -13.81 5.46
CA TYR A 271 13.47 -12.91 5.12
C TYR A 271 13.37 -11.57 5.86
N LEU A 272 12.17 -10.95 5.87
CA LEU A 272 11.96 -9.64 6.47
C LEU A 272 12.01 -9.64 8.00
N GLU A 273 11.63 -10.74 8.66
CA GLU A 273 11.70 -10.92 10.12
C GLU A 273 13.10 -10.69 10.68
N GLN A 274 14.14 -10.91 9.88
CA GLN A 274 15.53 -10.68 10.28
C GLN A 274 15.85 -9.20 10.54
N PHE A 275 15.01 -8.30 10.07
CA PHE A 275 15.18 -6.84 10.18
C PHE A 275 14.11 -6.19 11.09
N CYS A 276 13.07 -6.90 11.52
CA CYS A 276 11.94 -6.39 12.31
C CYS A 276 12.19 -6.33 13.84
#